data_9d70625c949aa610043e28655bb773d2
#
_entry.id   9d70625c949aa610043e28655bb773d2
#
_cell.length_a   1.000
_cell.length_b   1.000
_cell.length_c   1.000
_cell.angle_alpha   90.00
_cell.angle_beta   90.00
_cell.angle_gamma   90.00
#
_symmetry.space_group_name_H-M   'P 1'
#
loop_
_entity.id
_entity.type
_entity.pdbx_description
1 polymer ?
#
loop_
_entity_poly.entity_id
_entity_poly.type
_entity_poly.pdbx_seq_one_letter_code
_entity_poly.pdbx_strand_id
1 'polypeptide(L)'
;MVLSRFSVLERALTLGGLAPLALIGAAPQQQDGRITELLPPGYVHGSAPPQSQVVIPAPTPLVTDINSLVGGFGGKVGVAVKSIDAGWMVAKNGDVPMPQQSVSKLWVTLTALDQIDQGRISLDDPLTITQSDLTLFHQPIASLLKNGVYQTTVRELIRRAMTMSDNTANDRLLRHVGGPTAVNAFITRHSLGAIKFGPGERLLQSRTAGLAWKQDYAMGRAFQAARAKLPPNVRQAAFNSYVANPIDGAAAASIANALTKLRRGELLSPASTSYLIGVMESSRTGHARLRASVPPGWRLAHKTGTGQDLMGRTAGFNDVGILTAPDGRAYAVAVMIGETSRPTQDRQKLMQNVVARVVAYHDSEAPQRLMAE
;
A
#
# COMPACT_ATOMS: atom_id res chain seq x y z
N MET A 1 -34.06 32.27 -47.17
CA MET A 1 -33.24 33.23 -47.92
C MET A 1 -31.85 33.18 -47.26
N VAL A 2 -30.92 32.61 -47.76
CA VAL A 2 -30.03 32.37 -48.85
C VAL A 2 -28.98 31.36 -48.39
N LEU A 3 -28.87 30.31 -49.13
CA LEU A 3 -27.83 29.28 -49.15
C LEU A 3 -26.46 29.85 -49.59
N SER A 4 -25.38 29.27 -49.14
CA SER A 4 -24.22 29.04 -50.00
C SER A 4 -23.33 27.96 -49.44
N ARG A 5 -23.22 26.91 -50.16
CA ARG A 5 -22.33 25.80 -50.36
C ARG A 5 -20.99 26.25 -51.00
N PHE A 6 -19.93 25.44 -50.81
CA PHE A 6 -18.95 24.92 -51.78
C PHE A 6 -17.87 24.23 -50.96
N SER A 7 -17.62 22.93 -51.00
CA SER A 7 -17.21 22.02 -52.09
C SER A 7 -15.67 21.82 -52.13
N VAL A 8 -15.24 20.65 -51.69
CA VAL A 8 -14.33 19.59 -52.19
C VAL A 8 -13.27 20.02 -53.25
N LEU A 9 -12.04 19.60 -53.04
CA LEU A 9 -11.18 19.05 -54.11
C LEU A 9 -10.13 18.07 -53.51
N GLU A 10 -10.29 16.79 -53.89
CA GLU A 10 -9.24 15.76 -53.94
C GLU A 10 -8.23 16.10 -55.07
N ARG A 11 -6.99 15.70 -54.92
CA ARG A 11 -6.18 15.12 -56.01
C ARG A 11 -5.08 14.24 -55.50
N ALA A 12 -5.12 13.02 -55.92
CA ALA A 12 -4.08 12.00 -55.87
C ALA A 12 -3.20 12.05 -57.14
N LEU A 13 -2.19 11.21 -57.20
CA LEU A 13 -1.30 10.74 -58.28
C LEU A 13 0.15 11.28 -58.15
N THR A 14 1.25 10.55 -58.37
CA THR A 14 1.58 9.12 -58.69
C THR A 14 3.11 8.97 -58.66
N LEU A 15 3.60 7.79 -58.29
CA LEU A 15 4.63 6.92 -58.87
C LEU A 15 5.95 7.46 -59.48
N GLY A 16 7.01 6.75 -59.11
CA GLY A 16 8.27 6.56 -59.86
C GLY A 16 9.50 6.74 -58.99
N GLY A 17 10.29 5.79 -58.60
CA GLY A 17 10.80 4.61 -59.30
C GLY A 17 12.28 4.80 -59.57
N LEU A 18 13.09 3.80 -59.18
CA LEU A 18 14.47 3.48 -59.62
C LEU A 18 15.59 3.67 -58.59
N ALA A 19 16.08 2.53 -58.15
CA ALA A 19 17.44 2.35 -57.65
C ALA A 19 18.46 2.37 -58.86
N PRO A 20 19.73 2.59 -58.62
CA PRO A 20 20.68 1.54 -59.00
C PRO A 20 21.77 1.20 -57.99
N LEU A 21 22.15 -0.02 -58.13
CA LEU A 21 23.32 -0.82 -57.78
C LEU A 21 24.68 -0.13 -57.63
N ALA A 22 25.39 -0.60 -56.60
CA ALA A 22 26.74 -1.14 -56.54
C ALA A 22 27.96 -0.27 -56.91
N LEU A 23 28.90 -0.26 -55.98
CA LEU A 23 30.29 -0.64 -56.32
C LEU A 23 31.06 -1.03 -55.04
N ILE A 24 31.74 -2.15 -55.20
CA ILE A 24 32.61 -2.89 -54.31
C ILE A 24 33.92 -2.10 -54.11
N GLY A 25 34.40 -1.97 -52.92
CA GLY A 25 35.73 -1.54 -52.58
C GLY A 25 36.32 -2.42 -51.49
N ALA A 26 37.29 -3.25 -51.88
CA ALA A 26 37.95 -4.22 -51.00
C ALA A 26 39.02 -3.58 -50.12
N ALA A 27 39.18 -4.17 -48.98
CA ALA A 27 40.12 -4.26 -47.89
C ALA A 27 41.46 -3.49 -47.88
N PRO A 28 42.14 -3.35 -46.72
CA PRO A 28 43.11 -4.40 -46.40
C PRO A 28 42.99 -4.97 -44.97
N GLN A 29 43.32 -6.25 -44.86
CA GLN A 29 43.59 -6.98 -43.64
C GLN A 29 44.81 -6.42 -42.94
N GLN A 30 44.68 -6.13 -41.63
CA GLN A 30 45.81 -6.15 -40.71
C GLN A 30 45.61 -7.31 -39.74
N GLN A 31 46.56 -8.24 -39.83
CA GLN A 31 46.81 -9.27 -38.84
C GLN A 31 47.29 -8.59 -37.56
N ASP A 32 46.68 -8.91 -36.45
CA ASP A 32 47.32 -8.71 -35.17
C ASP A 32 47.10 -9.92 -34.25
N GLY A 33 48.22 -10.27 -33.63
CA GLY A 33 48.50 -11.52 -33.02
C GLY A 33 47.57 -11.92 -31.86
N ARG A 34 47.08 -13.11 -31.96
CA ARG A 34 46.46 -13.81 -30.83
C ARG A 34 47.57 -14.27 -29.88
N ILE A 35 47.61 -13.64 -28.71
CA ILE A 35 48.18 -14.28 -27.55
C ILE A 35 47.06 -15.15 -26.95
N THR A 36 47.08 -16.42 -27.24
CA THR A 36 46.28 -17.45 -26.60
C THR A 36 46.91 -17.76 -25.26
N GLU A 37 46.45 -17.09 -24.23
CA GLU A 37 46.73 -17.49 -22.85
C GLU A 37 45.85 -18.70 -22.54
N LEU A 38 46.48 -19.87 -22.46
CA LEU A 38 45.84 -21.13 -22.06
C LEU A 38 45.45 -21.06 -20.61
N LEU A 39 44.15 -20.84 -20.34
CA LEU A 39 43.59 -21.08 -19.02
C LEU A 39 43.53 -22.59 -18.77
N PRO A 40 43.93 -23.08 -17.58
CA PRO A 40 43.86 -24.49 -17.26
C PRO A 40 42.40 -24.95 -17.21
N PRO A 41 42.04 -26.17 -17.64
CA PRO A 41 40.69 -26.70 -17.58
C PRO A 41 40.34 -27.01 -16.13
N GLY A 42 39.23 -26.42 -15.63
CA GLY A 42 38.64 -26.89 -14.39
C GLY A 42 38.20 -25.86 -13.35
N TYR A 43 37.99 -24.58 -13.71
CA TYR A 43 37.24 -23.69 -12.81
C TYR A 43 35.77 -23.67 -13.20
N VAL A 44 35.01 -24.61 -12.63
CA VAL A 44 33.56 -24.50 -12.51
C VAL A 44 33.34 -23.42 -11.45
N HIS A 45 32.77 -22.26 -11.84
CA HIS A 45 32.19 -21.34 -10.88
C HIS A 45 31.08 -22.11 -10.13
N GLY A 46 31.46 -22.71 -9.01
CA GLY A 46 30.48 -23.17 -8.03
C GLY A 46 29.72 -21.95 -7.55
N SER A 47 28.46 -21.83 -7.96
CA SER A 47 27.52 -20.93 -7.30
C SER A 47 27.60 -21.26 -5.81
N ALA A 48 27.99 -20.26 -5.00
CA ALA A 48 27.99 -20.40 -3.56
C ALA A 48 26.62 -20.96 -3.14
N PRO A 49 26.55 -21.98 -2.28
CA PRO A 49 25.28 -22.52 -1.84
C PRO A 49 24.47 -21.35 -1.25
N PRO A 50 23.14 -21.32 -1.46
CA PRO A 50 22.30 -20.28 -0.89
C PRO A 50 22.57 -20.28 0.62
N GLN A 51 23.03 -19.13 1.13
CA GLN A 51 23.26 -18.95 2.56
C GLN A 51 21.92 -19.27 3.25
N SER A 52 21.89 -20.32 4.05
CA SER A 52 20.74 -20.67 4.87
C SER A 52 20.43 -19.45 5.71
N GLN A 53 19.31 -18.77 5.44
CA GLN A 53 18.86 -17.67 6.30
C GLN A 53 18.65 -18.27 7.69
N VAL A 54 19.44 -17.83 8.64
CA VAL A 54 19.28 -18.21 10.04
C VAL A 54 17.89 -17.73 10.45
N VAL A 55 16.96 -18.67 10.60
CA VAL A 55 15.62 -18.36 11.09
C VAL A 55 15.75 -18.13 12.59
N ILE A 56 15.72 -16.88 12.99
CA ILE A 56 15.70 -16.50 14.41
C ILE A 56 14.33 -16.86 14.96
N PRO A 57 14.24 -17.76 15.95
CA PRO A 57 12.96 -18.15 16.51
C PRO A 57 12.29 -16.97 17.20
N ALA A 58 10.97 -16.86 17.01
CA ALA A 58 10.18 -15.86 17.69
C ALA A 58 10.07 -16.18 19.20
N PRO A 59 10.00 -15.16 20.08
CA PRO A 59 9.86 -15.37 21.52
C PRO A 59 8.60 -16.14 21.90
N THR A 60 8.73 -17.28 22.54
CA THR A 60 7.61 -18.18 22.90
C THR A 60 6.49 -17.46 23.68
N PRO A 61 6.79 -16.59 24.70
CA PRO A 61 5.73 -15.89 25.40
C PRO A 61 4.89 -15.01 24.46
N LEU A 62 5.53 -14.26 23.56
CA LEU A 62 4.82 -13.41 22.59
C LEU A 62 4.01 -14.23 21.59
N VAL A 63 4.53 -15.38 21.15
CA VAL A 63 3.79 -16.33 20.30
C VAL A 63 2.53 -16.80 20.99
N THR A 64 2.61 -17.21 22.25
CA THR A 64 1.48 -17.67 23.06
C THR A 64 0.43 -16.58 23.23
N ASP A 65 0.87 -15.36 23.57
CA ASP A 65 0.00 -14.21 23.76
C ASP A 65 -0.77 -13.84 22.48
N ILE A 66 -0.07 -13.71 21.35
CA ILE A 66 -0.71 -13.35 20.07
C ILE A 66 -1.69 -14.46 19.62
N ASN A 67 -1.33 -15.72 19.78
CA ASN A 67 -2.21 -16.83 19.45
C ASN A 67 -3.49 -16.80 20.29
N SER A 68 -3.38 -16.54 21.60
CA SER A 68 -4.51 -16.42 22.52
C SER A 68 -5.41 -15.24 22.16
N LEU A 69 -4.85 -14.07 21.92
CA LEU A 69 -5.60 -12.86 21.54
C LEU A 69 -6.41 -13.06 20.27
N VAL A 70 -5.82 -13.66 19.24
CA VAL A 70 -6.50 -13.91 17.96
C VAL A 70 -7.50 -15.05 18.08
N GLY A 71 -7.15 -16.14 18.77
CA GLY A 71 -8.05 -17.29 18.98
C GLY A 71 -9.30 -16.95 19.77
N GLY A 72 -9.19 -16.07 20.77
CA GLY A 72 -10.30 -15.62 21.61
C GLY A 72 -11.17 -14.52 21.02
N PHE A 73 -10.75 -13.88 19.90
CA PHE A 73 -11.46 -12.70 19.40
C PHE A 73 -12.80 -13.04 18.72
N GLY A 74 -12.83 -14.07 17.88
CA GLY A 74 -13.98 -14.38 17.01
C GLY A 74 -14.08 -13.45 15.80
N GLY A 75 -14.20 -14.06 14.61
CA GLY A 75 -14.18 -13.38 13.32
C GLY A 75 -12.92 -13.70 12.50
N LYS A 76 -12.80 -13.10 11.32
CA LYS A 76 -11.64 -13.27 10.42
C LYS A 76 -10.56 -12.27 10.82
N VAL A 77 -9.54 -12.71 11.57
CA VAL A 77 -8.46 -11.86 12.10
C VAL A 77 -7.11 -12.43 11.72
N GLY A 78 -6.20 -11.57 11.29
CA GLY A 78 -4.78 -11.83 11.08
C GLY A 78 -3.93 -10.81 11.83
N VAL A 79 -2.91 -11.28 12.53
CA VAL A 79 -1.95 -10.45 13.24
C VAL A 79 -0.55 -10.88 12.85
N ALA A 80 0.33 -9.91 12.63
CA ALA A 80 1.76 -10.13 12.52
C ALA A 80 2.52 -9.07 13.31
N VAL A 81 3.53 -9.51 14.06
CA VAL A 81 4.51 -8.66 14.76
C VAL A 81 5.89 -9.14 14.34
N LYS A 82 6.70 -8.25 13.79
CA LYS A 82 8.06 -8.53 13.37
C LYS A 82 9.04 -7.61 14.05
N SER A 83 10.05 -8.17 14.73
CA SER A 83 11.20 -7.37 15.16
C SER A 83 12.00 -6.97 13.92
N ILE A 84 12.17 -5.67 13.73
CA ILE A 84 12.93 -5.14 12.59
C ILE A 84 14.42 -5.39 12.77
N ASP A 85 14.90 -5.30 14.00
CA ASP A 85 16.31 -5.44 14.34
C ASP A 85 16.72 -6.91 14.45
N ALA A 86 15.98 -7.71 15.25
CA ALA A 86 16.29 -9.12 15.48
C ALA A 86 15.82 -10.05 14.34
N GLY A 87 14.85 -9.62 13.52
CA GLY A 87 14.41 -10.37 12.32
C GLY A 87 13.34 -11.43 12.55
N TRP A 88 13.03 -11.84 13.80
CA TRP A 88 11.96 -12.79 14.09
C TRP A 88 10.56 -12.23 13.79
N MET A 89 9.61 -13.12 13.52
CA MET A 89 8.20 -12.76 13.32
C MET A 89 7.28 -13.70 14.10
N VAL A 90 6.32 -13.12 14.80
CA VAL A 90 5.13 -13.80 15.31
C VAL A 90 3.96 -13.50 14.39
N ALA A 91 3.27 -14.52 13.90
CA ALA A 91 2.07 -14.31 13.08
C ALA A 91 1.02 -15.37 13.39
N LYS A 92 -0.25 -14.92 13.49
CA LYS A 92 -1.43 -15.79 13.53
C LYS A 92 -2.36 -15.40 12.41
N ASN A 93 -2.71 -16.37 11.56
CA ASN A 93 -3.41 -16.14 10.29
C ASN A 93 -2.71 -15.06 9.41
N GLY A 94 -1.37 -14.98 9.52
CA GLY A 94 -0.56 -13.93 8.91
C GLY A 94 -0.54 -13.98 7.39
N ASP A 95 -0.76 -15.15 6.80
CA ASP A 95 -0.73 -15.35 5.34
C ASP A 95 -2.10 -15.20 4.67
N VAL A 96 -3.16 -15.01 5.46
CA VAL A 96 -4.53 -14.88 4.92
C VAL A 96 -4.76 -13.46 4.41
N PRO A 97 -5.02 -13.26 3.10
CA PRO A 97 -5.37 -11.95 2.58
C PRO A 97 -6.70 -11.47 3.17
N MET A 98 -6.69 -10.21 3.65
CA MET A 98 -7.85 -9.56 4.25
C MET A 98 -8.10 -8.20 3.61
N PRO A 99 -9.37 -7.70 3.61
CA PRO A 99 -9.69 -6.34 3.16
C PRO A 99 -8.79 -5.29 3.79
N GLN A 100 -7.99 -4.59 3.00
CA GLN A 100 -7.09 -3.54 3.51
C GLN A 100 -7.82 -2.25 3.83
N GLN A 101 -8.80 -1.92 2.98
CA GLN A 101 -9.42 -0.61 3.04
C GLN A 101 -8.35 0.51 2.93
N SER A 102 -8.44 1.55 3.74
CA SER A 102 -7.50 2.67 3.68
C SER A 102 -6.05 2.36 4.08
N VAL A 103 -5.71 1.14 4.52
CA VAL A 103 -4.29 0.72 4.63
C VAL A 103 -3.63 0.75 3.25
N SER A 104 -4.38 0.46 2.18
CA SER A 104 -3.90 0.48 0.79
C SER A 104 -3.32 1.82 0.32
N LYS A 105 -3.66 2.95 1.00
CA LYS A 105 -3.11 4.28 0.72
C LYS A 105 -1.59 4.36 0.96
N LEU A 106 -1.07 3.46 1.80
CA LEU A 106 0.38 3.33 2.01
C LEU A 106 1.08 2.95 0.69
N TRP A 107 0.50 2.05 -0.10
CA TRP A 107 1.11 1.60 -1.36
C TRP A 107 1.09 2.69 -2.43
N VAL A 108 0.04 3.51 -2.49
CA VAL A 108 -0.04 4.69 -3.36
C VAL A 108 1.06 5.69 -2.99
N THR A 109 1.22 5.96 -1.70
CA THR A 109 2.24 6.89 -1.20
C THR A 109 3.66 6.38 -1.44
N LEU A 110 3.92 5.09 -1.19
CA LEU A 110 5.21 4.47 -1.50
C LEU A 110 5.53 4.57 -3.01
N THR A 111 4.56 4.32 -3.88
CA THR A 111 4.73 4.47 -5.34
C THR A 111 5.04 5.91 -5.72
N ALA A 112 4.38 6.89 -5.10
CA ALA A 112 4.66 8.30 -5.36
C ALA A 112 6.09 8.68 -4.93
N LEU A 113 6.50 8.27 -3.74
CA LEU A 113 7.84 8.57 -3.22
C LEU A 113 8.94 7.85 -4.02
N ASP A 114 8.71 6.62 -4.46
CA ASP A 114 9.62 5.92 -5.38
C ASP A 114 9.78 6.66 -6.71
N GLN A 115 8.70 7.23 -7.25
CA GLN A 115 8.77 8.07 -8.46
C GLN A 115 9.48 9.40 -8.20
N ILE A 116 9.36 9.96 -7.00
CA ILE A 116 10.10 11.16 -6.58
C ILE A 116 11.60 10.85 -6.48
N ASP A 117 11.96 9.74 -5.87
CA ASP A 117 13.36 9.29 -5.76
C ASP A 117 14.00 9.04 -7.14
N GLN A 118 13.19 8.69 -8.14
CA GLN A 118 13.60 8.53 -9.54
C GLN A 118 13.56 9.83 -10.35
N GLY A 119 13.19 10.96 -9.75
CA GLY A 119 13.10 12.26 -10.42
C GLY A 119 11.96 12.38 -11.44
N ARG A 120 10.96 11.46 -11.42
CA ARG A 120 9.84 11.47 -12.37
C ARG A 120 8.72 12.43 -11.99
N ILE A 121 8.53 12.67 -10.71
CA ILE A 121 7.60 13.64 -10.14
C ILE A 121 8.27 14.34 -8.96
N SER A 122 7.68 15.45 -8.48
CA SER A 122 8.15 16.19 -7.31
C SER A 122 7.06 16.30 -6.24
N LEU A 123 7.48 16.43 -4.98
CA LEU A 123 6.55 16.74 -3.88
C LEU A 123 5.78 18.06 -4.13
N ASP A 124 6.38 18.98 -4.85
CA ASP A 124 5.84 20.32 -5.08
C ASP A 124 5.13 20.45 -6.44
N ASP A 125 5.01 19.35 -7.20
CA ASP A 125 4.22 19.34 -8.44
C ASP A 125 2.81 19.86 -8.17
N PRO A 126 2.34 20.87 -8.92
CA PRO A 126 1.02 21.41 -8.75
C PRO A 126 -0.05 20.46 -9.29
N LEU A 127 -1.09 20.26 -8.50
CA LEU A 127 -2.23 19.43 -8.85
C LEU A 127 -3.54 20.15 -8.59
N THR A 128 -4.55 19.83 -9.38
CA THR A 128 -5.88 20.39 -9.23
C THR A 128 -6.86 19.30 -8.81
N ILE A 129 -7.68 19.61 -7.82
CA ILE A 129 -8.87 18.84 -7.44
C ILE A 129 -10.10 19.58 -7.97
N THR A 130 -10.98 18.83 -8.64
CA THR A 130 -12.26 19.32 -9.15
C THR A 130 -13.42 18.50 -8.60
N GLN A 131 -14.65 18.90 -8.88
CA GLN A 131 -15.83 18.12 -8.52
C GLN A 131 -15.80 16.68 -9.09
N SER A 132 -15.23 16.50 -10.29
CA SER A 132 -15.09 15.20 -10.91
C SER A 132 -14.06 14.29 -10.22
N ASP A 133 -13.23 14.84 -9.34
CA ASP A 133 -12.26 14.09 -8.53
C ASP A 133 -12.86 13.50 -7.24
N LEU A 134 -13.97 14.04 -6.78
CA LEU A 134 -14.59 13.61 -5.53
C LEU A 134 -14.96 12.13 -5.53
N THR A 135 -14.79 11.50 -4.39
CA THR A 135 -15.00 10.05 -4.18
C THR A 135 -16.17 9.78 -3.24
N LEU A 136 -16.05 8.77 -2.38
CA LEU A 136 -17.06 8.39 -1.40
C LEU A 136 -16.54 8.53 0.02
N PHE A 137 -17.45 8.67 0.96
CA PHE A 137 -17.24 8.65 2.40
C PHE A 137 -16.30 9.76 2.90
N HIS A 138 -15.18 9.39 3.50
CA HIS A 138 -14.29 10.33 4.16
C HIS A 138 -13.39 11.06 3.15
N GLN A 139 -13.74 12.31 2.84
CA GLN A 139 -13.02 13.16 1.89
C GLN A 139 -12.97 14.63 2.35
N PRO A 140 -12.22 14.94 3.43
CA PRO A 140 -12.15 16.31 3.96
C PRO A 140 -11.72 17.35 2.95
N ILE A 141 -10.95 16.97 1.93
CA ILE A 141 -10.52 17.89 0.86
C ILE A 141 -11.69 18.50 0.08
N ALA A 142 -12.85 17.84 0.05
CA ALA A 142 -14.04 18.33 -0.65
C ALA A 142 -14.50 19.69 -0.13
N SER A 143 -14.31 19.98 1.18
CA SER A 143 -14.66 21.26 1.79
C SER A 143 -13.76 22.43 1.37
N LEU A 144 -12.63 22.15 0.72
CA LEU A 144 -11.66 23.14 0.26
C LEU A 144 -11.93 23.62 -1.17
N LEU A 145 -12.84 22.98 -1.90
CA LEU A 145 -13.18 23.40 -3.26
C LEU A 145 -13.90 24.75 -3.21
N LYS A 146 -13.24 25.76 -3.78
CA LYS A 146 -13.84 27.09 -4.03
C LYS A 146 -14.18 27.20 -5.51
N ASN A 147 -15.41 27.54 -5.83
CA ASN A 147 -15.92 27.55 -7.21
C ASN A 147 -15.67 26.22 -7.96
N GLY A 148 -15.75 25.09 -7.23
CA GLY A 148 -15.57 23.76 -7.81
C GLY A 148 -14.12 23.30 -8.00
N VAL A 149 -13.13 24.11 -7.56
CA VAL A 149 -11.69 23.84 -7.77
C VAL A 149 -10.89 24.04 -6.49
N TYR A 150 -9.88 23.19 -6.26
CA TYR A 150 -8.86 23.38 -5.23
C TYR A 150 -7.47 23.09 -5.81
N GLN A 151 -6.57 24.08 -5.74
CA GLN A 151 -5.16 23.92 -6.12
C GLN A 151 -4.37 23.34 -4.96
N THR A 152 -3.54 22.35 -5.25
CA THR A 152 -2.80 21.58 -4.25
C THR A 152 -1.46 21.10 -4.80
N THR A 153 -0.74 20.27 -4.06
CA THR A 153 0.52 19.65 -4.47
C THR A 153 0.51 18.16 -4.15
N VAL A 154 1.46 17.39 -4.72
CA VAL A 154 1.71 15.99 -4.38
C VAL A 154 1.93 15.84 -2.87
N ARG A 155 2.73 16.71 -2.26
CA ARG A 155 3.00 16.78 -0.80
C ARG A 155 1.72 16.82 0.02
N GLU A 156 0.81 17.72 -0.33
CA GLU A 156 -0.45 17.89 0.40
C GLU A 156 -1.39 16.70 0.21
N LEU A 157 -1.42 16.09 -0.99
CA LEU A 157 -2.20 14.88 -1.22
C LEU A 157 -1.69 13.70 -0.39
N ILE A 158 -0.36 13.49 -0.34
CA ILE A 158 0.26 12.47 0.53
C ILE A 158 -0.11 12.73 1.99
N ARG A 159 0.08 13.96 2.46
CA ARG A 159 -0.25 14.32 3.85
C ARG A 159 -1.71 14.00 4.18
N ARG A 160 -2.67 14.42 3.33
CA ARG A 160 -4.10 14.16 3.55
C ARG A 160 -4.46 12.68 3.49
N ALA A 161 -3.97 11.97 2.48
CA ALA A 161 -4.22 10.53 2.32
C ALA A 161 -3.70 9.73 3.52
N MET A 162 -2.53 10.07 4.04
CA MET A 162 -1.89 9.32 5.12
C MET A 162 -2.37 9.74 6.50
N THR A 163 -2.43 11.06 6.78
CA THR A 163 -2.73 11.53 8.14
C THR A 163 -4.22 11.61 8.44
N MET A 164 -5.04 11.95 7.44
CA MET A 164 -6.48 12.11 7.57
C MET A 164 -7.27 10.99 6.89
N SER A 165 -6.60 10.11 6.15
CA SER A 165 -7.25 9.05 5.36
C SER A 165 -8.22 9.58 4.30
N ASP A 166 -7.95 10.76 3.70
CA ASP A 166 -8.77 11.40 2.69
C ASP A 166 -8.82 10.56 1.40
N ASN A 167 -10.02 10.12 1.02
CA ASN A 167 -10.23 9.22 -0.12
C ASN A 167 -9.98 9.94 -1.45
N THR A 168 -10.43 11.18 -1.57
CA THR A 168 -10.25 11.97 -2.80
C THR A 168 -8.80 12.36 -3.00
N ALA A 169 -8.10 12.77 -1.94
CA ALA A 169 -6.66 13.03 -2.00
C ALA A 169 -5.89 11.79 -2.47
N ASN A 170 -6.23 10.62 -1.93
CA ASN A 170 -5.61 9.35 -2.36
C ASN A 170 -5.90 9.03 -3.83
N ASP A 171 -7.15 9.09 -4.27
CA ASP A 171 -7.51 8.71 -5.65
C ASP A 171 -6.95 9.72 -6.68
N ARG A 172 -6.79 10.99 -6.30
CA ARG A 172 -6.12 11.96 -7.15
C ARG A 172 -4.62 11.68 -7.27
N LEU A 173 -3.97 11.34 -6.14
CA LEU A 173 -2.57 10.92 -6.12
C LEU A 173 -2.39 9.61 -6.92
N LEU A 174 -3.26 8.63 -6.72
CA LEU A 174 -3.27 7.36 -7.46
C LEU A 174 -3.26 7.58 -8.98
N ARG A 175 -4.12 8.48 -9.48
CA ARG A 175 -4.13 8.81 -10.91
C ARG A 175 -2.83 9.47 -11.36
N HIS A 176 -2.25 10.32 -10.52
CA HIS A 176 -1.00 11.02 -10.85
C HIS A 176 0.19 10.06 -10.99
N VAL A 177 0.27 9.05 -10.16
CA VAL A 177 1.35 8.04 -10.20
C VAL A 177 1.17 6.95 -11.26
N GLY A 178 0.08 6.98 -12.05
CA GLY A 178 -0.18 6.01 -13.13
C GLY A 178 -1.18 4.92 -12.76
N GLY A 179 -2.00 5.14 -11.73
CA GLY A 179 -3.14 4.28 -11.40
C GLY A 179 -2.78 2.96 -10.71
N PRO A 180 -3.75 2.04 -10.59
CA PRO A 180 -3.55 0.75 -9.92
C PRO A 180 -2.44 -0.11 -10.52
N THR A 181 -2.20 0.00 -11.82
CA THR A 181 -1.13 -0.73 -12.52
C THR A 181 0.24 -0.32 -11.99
N ALA A 182 0.50 0.98 -11.84
CA ALA A 182 1.77 1.48 -11.31
C ALA A 182 1.99 1.04 -9.85
N VAL A 183 0.95 1.06 -9.03
CA VAL A 183 1.03 0.62 -7.63
C VAL A 183 1.30 -0.89 -7.54
N ASN A 184 0.60 -1.72 -8.30
CA ASN A 184 0.86 -3.16 -8.32
C ASN A 184 2.24 -3.49 -8.91
N ALA A 185 2.73 -2.73 -9.90
CA ALA A 185 4.10 -2.86 -10.41
C ALA A 185 5.15 -2.54 -9.33
N PHE A 186 4.94 -1.52 -8.49
CA PHE A 186 5.78 -1.23 -7.33
C PHE A 186 5.79 -2.42 -6.34
N ILE A 187 4.61 -2.93 -5.97
CA ILE A 187 4.45 -4.07 -5.05
C ILE A 187 5.23 -5.30 -5.56
N THR A 188 5.10 -5.61 -6.85
CA THR A 188 5.77 -6.74 -7.51
C THR A 188 7.28 -6.54 -7.55
N ARG A 189 7.75 -5.36 -8.01
CA ARG A 189 9.19 -5.04 -8.12
C ARG A 189 9.92 -5.17 -6.80
N HIS A 190 9.29 -4.75 -5.70
CA HIS A 190 9.87 -4.85 -4.36
C HIS A 190 9.58 -6.17 -3.64
N SER A 191 8.91 -7.13 -4.30
CA SER A 191 8.57 -8.45 -3.75
C SER A 191 7.89 -8.34 -2.39
N LEU A 192 6.80 -7.55 -2.31
CA LEU A 192 6.10 -7.29 -1.05
C LEU A 192 5.16 -8.42 -0.61
N GLY A 193 5.15 -9.55 -1.33
CA GLY A 193 4.40 -10.74 -0.95
C GLY A 193 2.90 -10.64 -1.27
N ALA A 194 2.07 -11.22 -0.40
CA ALA A 194 0.62 -11.29 -0.59
C ALA A 194 -0.05 -9.93 -0.29
N ILE A 195 0.26 -8.93 -1.08
CA ILE A 195 -0.36 -7.60 -1.08
C ILE A 195 -0.86 -7.31 -2.48
N LYS A 196 -2.14 -6.98 -2.61
CA LYS A 196 -2.79 -6.59 -3.85
C LYS A 196 -3.43 -5.22 -3.69
N PHE A 197 -3.09 -4.29 -4.57
CA PHE A 197 -3.77 -3.00 -4.63
C PHE A 197 -5.03 -3.10 -5.49
N GLY A 198 -6.14 -2.59 -4.97
CA GLY A 198 -7.44 -2.58 -5.65
C GLY A 198 -7.60 -1.45 -6.68
N PRO A 199 -8.83 -1.22 -7.15
CA PRO A 199 -9.08 -0.29 -8.25
C PRO A 199 -9.15 1.20 -7.84
N GLY A 200 -8.82 1.54 -6.58
CA GLY A 200 -9.03 2.85 -5.97
C GLY A 200 -10.38 2.96 -5.26
N GLU A 201 -10.56 4.03 -4.49
CA GLU A 201 -11.66 4.18 -3.52
C GLU A 201 -13.06 4.15 -4.18
N ARG A 202 -13.23 4.87 -5.31
CA ARG A 202 -14.53 4.93 -6.00
C ARG A 202 -15.07 3.55 -6.33
N LEU A 203 -14.25 2.75 -6.99
CA LEU A 203 -14.66 1.43 -7.48
C LEU A 203 -14.66 0.39 -6.36
N LEU A 204 -13.72 0.46 -5.43
CA LEU A 204 -13.68 -0.42 -4.27
C LEU A 204 -14.96 -0.28 -3.44
N GLN A 205 -15.28 0.94 -3.05
CA GLN A 205 -16.42 1.21 -2.17
C GLN A 205 -17.77 0.93 -2.84
N SER A 206 -17.90 1.27 -4.13
CA SER A 206 -19.12 0.99 -4.87
C SER A 206 -19.34 -0.52 -5.04
N ARG A 207 -18.32 -1.27 -5.45
CA ARG A 207 -18.42 -2.74 -5.64
C ARG A 207 -18.73 -3.48 -4.35
N THR A 208 -18.10 -3.08 -3.24
CA THR A 208 -18.37 -3.65 -1.91
C THR A 208 -19.83 -3.45 -1.50
N ALA A 209 -20.47 -2.36 -1.94
CA ALA A 209 -21.87 -2.08 -1.69
C ALA A 209 -22.84 -2.76 -2.69
N GLY A 210 -22.32 -3.42 -3.74
CA GLY A 210 -23.13 -4.00 -4.82
C GLY A 210 -23.55 -3.00 -5.89
N LEU A 211 -22.83 -1.86 -6.01
CA LEU A 211 -23.16 -0.78 -6.94
C LEU A 211 -22.03 -0.59 -7.98
N ALA A 212 -22.40 -0.14 -9.18
CA ALA A 212 -21.48 0.50 -10.10
C ALA A 212 -21.28 1.97 -9.70
N TRP A 213 -20.06 2.48 -9.87
CA TRP A 213 -19.74 3.88 -9.57
C TRP A 213 -20.55 4.85 -10.46
N LYS A 214 -21.05 5.90 -9.83
CA LYS A 214 -21.60 7.09 -10.49
C LYS A 214 -21.06 8.34 -9.77
N GLN A 215 -20.77 9.41 -10.51
CA GLN A 215 -20.21 10.65 -9.92
C GLN A 215 -21.18 11.29 -8.91
N ASP A 216 -22.49 11.15 -9.12
CA ASP A 216 -23.53 11.64 -8.19
C ASP A 216 -23.41 11.02 -6.79
N TYR A 217 -22.72 9.89 -6.65
CA TYR A 217 -22.50 9.26 -5.34
C TYR A 217 -21.45 9.99 -4.50
N ALA A 218 -20.66 10.86 -5.10
CA ALA A 218 -19.56 11.53 -4.41
C ALA A 218 -20.03 12.45 -3.28
N MET A 219 -21.22 13.01 -3.38
CA MET A 219 -21.75 13.96 -2.42
C MET A 219 -23.19 13.64 -1.99
N GLY A 220 -23.55 14.15 -0.80
CA GLY A 220 -24.89 13.98 -0.27
C GLY A 220 -25.25 12.53 0.08
N ARG A 221 -26.51 12.14 -0.15
CA ARG A 221 -27.06 10.83 0.23
C ARG A 221 -27.32 9.89 -0.95
N ALA A 222 -26.91 10.25 -2.16
CA ALA A 222 -27.23 9.49 -3.37
C ALA A 222 -26.69 8.05 -3.31
N PHE A 223 -25.47 7.86 -2.80
CA PHE A 223 -24.90 6.52 -2.61
C PHE A 223 -25.73 5.68 -1.63
N GLN A 224 -26.05 6.22 -0.46
CA GLN A 224 -26.83 5.52 0.56
C GLN A 224 -28.23 5.18 0.06
N ALA A 225 -28.87 6.12 -0.66
CA ALA A 225 -30.19 5.90 -1.28
C ALA A 225 -30.13 4.80 -2.34
N ALA A 226 -29.13 4.79 -3.20
CA ALA A 226 -28.92 3.75 -4.20
C ALA A 226 -28.68 2.37 -3.54
N ARG A 227 -27.81 2.32 -2.52
CA ARG A 227 -27.54 1.10 -1.76
C ARG A 227 -28.78 0.56 -1.06
N ALA A 228 -29.60 1.44 -0.48
CA ALA A 228 -30.85 1.05 0.20
C ALA A 228 -31.89 0.45 -0.74
N LYS A 229 -31.90 0.87 -2.02
CA LYS A 229 -32.81 0.35 -3.05
C LYS A 229 -32.40 -1.03 -3.56
N LEU A 230 -31.16 -1.48 -3.35
CA LEU A 230 -30.74 -2.82 -3.76
C LEU A 230 -31.44 -3.89 -2.92
N PRO A 231 -31.85 -5.01 -3.52
CA PRO A 231 -32.34 -6.17 -2.78
C PRO A 231 -31.34 -6.62 -1.72
N PRO A 232 -31.80 -7.06 -0.53
CA PRO A 232 -30.92 -7.48 0.56
C PRO A 232 -29.91 -8.57 0.16
N ASN A 233 -30.34 -9.54 -0.66
CA ASN A 233 -29.47 -10.62 -1.16
C ASN A 233 -28.35 -10.09 -2.07
N VAL A 234 -28.59 -9.06 -2.88
CA VAL A 234 -27.56 -8.44 -3.74
C VAL A 234 -26.49 -7.75 -2.87
N ARG A 235 -26.93 -6.98 -1.86
CA ARG A 235 -26.00 -6.33 -0.91
C ARG A 235 -25.18 -7.35 -0.15
N GLN A 236 -25.82 -8.43 0.31
CA GLN A 236 -25.16 -9.49 1.05
C GLN A 236 -24.17 -10.26 0.19
N ALA A 237 -24.54 -10.58 -1.05
CA ALA A 237 -23.65 -11.26 -1.99
C ALA A 237 -22.39 -10.43 -2.28
N ALA A 238 -22.55 -9.12 -2.54
CA ALA A 238 -21.41 -8.21 -2.78
C ALA A 238 -20.49 -8.12 -1.56
N PHE A 239 -21.04 -7.95 -0.36
CA PHE A 239 -20.29 -7.91 0.89
C PHE A 239 -19.55 -9.23 1.13
N ASN A 240 -20.22 -10.37 1.03
CA ASN A 240 -19.64 -11.69 1.23
C ASN A 240 -18.51 -11.99 0.23
N SER A 241 -18.71 -11.65 -1.05
CA SER A 241 -17.69 -11.79 -2.09
C SER A 241 -16.44 -10.97 -1.77
N TYR A 242 -16.62 -9.73 -1.29
CA TYR A 242 -15.51 -8.88 -0.90
C TYR A 242 -14.75 -9.42 0.32
N VAL A 243 -15.44 -9.92 1.35
CA VAL A 243 -14.79 -10.52 2.53
C VAL A 243 -14.08 -11.83 2.20
N ALA A 244 -14.67 -12.64 1.31
CA ALA A 244 -14.10 -13.93 0.92
C ALA A 244 -12.86 -13.77 0.04
N ASN A 245 -12.90 -12.85 -0.92
CA ASN A 245 -11.82 -12.60 -1.87
C ASN A 245 -11.65 -11.09 -2.11
N PRO A 246 -11.01 -10.37 -1.18
CA PRO A 246 -10.87 -8.93 -1.27
C PRO A 246 -10.00 -8.52 -2.46
N ILE A 247 -10.54 -7.63 -3.31
CA ILE A 247 -9.83 -7.10 -4.49
C ILE A 247 -8.65 -6.20 -4.13
N ASP A 248 -8.60 -5.74 -2.88
CA ASP A 248 -7.50 -5.01 -2.24
C ASP A 248 -6.86 -5.85 -1.12
N GLY A 249 -6.89 -7.18 -1.22
CA GLY A 249 -6.46 -8.06 -0.15
C GLY A 249 -4.98 -7.96 0.19
N ALA A 250 -4.67 -7.96 1.49
CA ALA A 250 -3.30 -8.10 1.96
C ALA A 250 -3.20 -9.00 3.20
N ALA A 251 -2.12 -9.76 3.27
CA ALA A 251 -1.76 -10.61 4.39
C ALA A 251 -0.97 -9.80 5.44
N ALA A 252 -1.28 -9.99 6.73
CA ALA A 252 -0.65 -9.26 7.83
C ALA A 252 0.88 -9.46 7.86
N ALA A 253 1.37 -10.68 7.60
CA ALA A 253 2.80 -10.97 7.54
C ALA A 253 3.50 -10.22 6.39
N SER A 254 2.85 -10.13 5.23
CA SER A 254 3.37 -9.38 4.09
C SER A 254 3.44 -7.88 4.37
N ILE A 255 2.43 -7.32 5.06
CA ILE A 255 2.44 -5.91 5.49
C ILE A 255 3.58 -5.67 6.50
N ALA A 256 3.76 -6.55 7.50
CA ALA A 256 4.85 -6.42 8.47
C ALA A 256 6.24 -6.50 7.79
N ASN A 257 6.40 -7.37 6.80
CA ASN A 257 7.62 -7.43 5.98
C ASN A 257 7.84 -6.14 5.18
N ALA A 258 6.80 -5.59 4.55
CA ALA A 258 6.89 -4.35 3.79
C ALA A 258 7.26 -3.16 4.69
N LEU A 259 6.67 -3.05 5.88
CA LEU A 259 7.02 -2.04 6.89
C LEU A 259 8.46 -2.19 7.39
N THR A 260 8.95 -3.43 7.52
CA THR A 260 10.35 -3.72 7.85
C THR A 260 11.28 -3.21 6.76
N LYS A 261 10.99 -3.53 5.48
CA LYS A 261 11.75 -3.02 4.33
C LYS A 261 11.75 -1.49 4.29
N LEU A 262 10.58 -0.86 4.53
CA LEU A 262 10.49 0.61 4.61
C LEU A 262 11.42 1.17 5.70
N ARG A 263 11.35 0.63 6.92
CA ARG A 263 12.16 1.12 8.05
C ARG A 263 13.66 0.95 7.82
N ARG A 264 14.06 -0.11 7.10
CA ARG A 264 15.45 -0.39 6.73
C ARG A 264 15.96 0.41 5.52
N GLY A 265 15.11 1.23 4.89
CA GLY A 265 15.49 1.99 3.69
C GLY A 265 15.62 1.12 2.43
N GLU A 266 15.01 -0.07 2.41
CA GLU A 266 15.07 -1.00 1.26
C GLU A 266 14.06 -0.67 0.15
N LEU A 267 13.14 0.27 0.39
CA LEU A 267 12.09 0.64 -0.56
C LEU A 267 12.25 2.02 -1.19
N LEU A 268 12.85 2.95 -0.46
CA LEU A 268 12.94 4.37 -0.80
C LEU A 268 14.30 4.94 -0.41
N SER A 269 14.65 6.11 -0.93
CA SER A 269 15.79 6.88 -0.46
C SER A 269 15.69 7.20 1.05
N PRO A 270 16.81 7.51 1.74
CA PRO A 270 16.77 7.93 3.13
C PRO A 270 15.85 9.13 3.40
N ALA A 271 15.82 10.11 2.48
CA ALA A 271 14.97 11.30 2.57
C ALA A 271 13.47 10.93 2.48
N SER A 272 13.07 10.15 1.48
CA SER A 272 11.69 9.70 1.28
C SER A 272 11.24 8.76 2.39
N THR A 273 12.11 7.89 2.89
CA THR A 273 11.85 7.02 4.04
C THR A 273 11.54 7.83 5.29
N SER A 274 12.40 8.80 5.63
CA SER A 274 12.21 9.68 6.79
C SER A 274 10.94 10.52 6.66
N TYR A 275 10.68 11.06 5.49
CA TYR A 275 9.46 11.82 5.18
C TYR A 275 8.20 10.97 5.43
N LEU A 276 8.14 9.74 4.87
CA LEU A 276 6.97 8.88 5.01
C LEU A 276 6.73 8.48 6.47
N ILE A 277 7.79 8.08 7.18
CA ILE A 277 7.69 7.72 8.60
C ILE A 277 7.16 8.91 9.41
N GLY A 278 7.68 10.12 9.21
CA GLY A 278 7.19 11.33 9.88
C GLY A 278 5.72 11.64 9.56
N VAL A 279 5.31 11.47 8.31
CA VAL A 279 3.89 11.60 7.91
C VAL A 279 3.01 10.56 8.60
N MET A 280 3.46 9.31 8.72
CA MET A 280 2.73 8.24 9.41
C MET A 280 2.65 8.49 10.92
N GLU A 281 3.69 9.03 11.56
CA GLU A 281 3.70 9.42 12.98
C GLU A 281 2.68 10.52 13.27
N SER A 282 2.48 11.44 12.31
CA SER A 282 1.50 12.53 12.41
C SER A 282 0.05 12.14 12.07
N SER A 283 -0.25 10.84 11.99
CA SER A 283 -1.61 10.35 11.72
C SER A 283 -2.63 10.89 12.73
N ARG A 284 -3.76 11.38 12.21
CA ARG A 284 -4.90 11.91 12.98
C ARG A 284 -6.02 10.89 13.13
N THR A 285 -5.80 9.65 12.72
CA THR A 285 -6.79 8.57 12.78
C THR A 285 -6.34 7.49 13.76
N GLY A 286 -7.27 6.67 14.26
CA GLY A 286 -6.95 5.48 15.05
C GLY A 286 -6.49 5.76 16.49
N HIS A 287 -6.89 6.88 17.11
CA HIS A 287 -6.49 7.22 18.48
C HIS A 287 -6.78 6.11 19.49
N ALA A 288 -7.89 5.37 19.33
CA ALA A 288 -8.28 4.25 20.18
C ALA A 288 -7.81 2.87 19.67
N ARG A 289 -6.96 2.80 18.61
CA ARG A 289 -6.42 1.55 18.05
C ARG A 289 -5.02 1.27 18.64
N LEU A 290 -4.03 0.93 17.78
CA LEU A 290 -2.65 0.68 18.24
C LEU A 290 -2.12 1.80 19.14
N ARG A 291 -2.38 3.06 18.75
CA ARG A 291 -1.89 4.25 19.44
C ARG A 291 -2.28 4.31 20.93
N ALA A 292 -3.46 3.81 21.30
CA ALA A 292 -3.97 3.93 22.67
C ALA A 292 -3.15 3.17 23.73
N SER A 293 -2.32 2.22 23.32
CA SER A 293 -1.44 1.44 24.22
C SER A 293 0.04 1.70 23.99
N VAL A 294 0.38 2.76 23.26
CA VAL A 294 1.78 3.18 23.08
C VAL A 294 2.22 3.96 24.31
N PRO A 295 3.25 3.50 25.06
CA PRO A 295 3.70 4.18 26.27
C PRO A 295 4.45 5.49 25.96
N PRO A 296 4.63 6.37 26.96
CA PRO A 296 5.50 7.52 26.83
C PRO A 296 6.92 7.12 26.37
N GLY A 297 7.51 7.95 25.50
CA GLY A 297 8.84 7.69 24.93
C GLY A 297 8.85 6.76 23.71
N TRP A 298 7.81 5.96 23.50
CA TRP A 298 7.64 5.19 22.27
C TRP A 298 7.02 6.04 21.16
N ARG A 299 7.33 5.69 19.89
CA ARG A 299 6.74 6.34 18.71
C ARG A 299 5.99 5.32 17.87
N LEU A 300 4.91 5.77 17.22
CA LEU A 300 4.10 4.95 16.32
C LEU A 300 3.87 5.67 14.99
N ALA A 301 4.47 5.15 13.95
CA ALA A 301 4.17 5.50 12.56
C ALA A 301 3.13 4.51 12.02
N HIS A 302 1.88 4.94 11.72
CA HIS A 302 0.83 3.98 11.40
C HIS A 302 -0.17 4.45 10.34
N LYS A 303 -0.92 3.48 9.81
CA LYS A 303 -2.05 3.70 8.89
C LYS A 303 -3.22 2.81 9.24
N THR A 304 -4.39 3.42 9.40
CA THR A 304 -5.66 2.72 9.67
C THR A 304 -6.42 2.38 8.40
N GLY A 305 -7.26 1.35 8.48
CA GLY A 305 -8.27 1.00 7.48
C GLY A 305 -9.61 0.70 8.14
N THR A 306 -10.71 1.21 7.57
CA THR A 306 -12.07 0.95 8.06
C THR A 306 -12.99 0.76 6.87
N GLY A 307 -13.68 -0.36 6.86
CA GLY A 307 -14.59 -0.75 5.79
C GLY A 307 -16.05 -0.48 6.10
N GLN A 308 -16.89 -0.96 5.22
CA GLN A 308 -18.34 -0.79 5.31
C GLN A 308 -18.95 -1.83 6.25
N ASP A 309 -20.03 -1.41 6.91
CA ASP A 309 -20.89 -2.29 7.69
C ASP A 309 -22.08 -2.77 6.86
N LEU A 310 -22.47 -4.03 7.07
CA LEU A 310 -23.70 -4.60 6.58
C LEU A 310 -24.28 -5.57 7.61
N MET A 311 -25.52 -5.31 8.07
CA MET A 311 -26.24 -6.18 9.01
C MET A 311 -25.42 -6.53 10.27
N GLY A 312 -24.74 -5.54 10.86
CA GLY A 312 -23.91 -5.72 12.05
C GLY A 312 -22.53 -6.33 11.81
N ARG A 313 -22.19 -6.67 10.57
CA ARG A 313 -20.87 -7.18 10.18
C ARG A 313 -20.05 -6.06 9.55
N THR A 314 -18.77 -5.96 9.90
CA THR A 314 -17.81 -5.00 9.32
C THR A 314 -16.83 -5.74 8.43
N ALA A 315 -16.58 -5.23 7.21
CA ALA A 315 -15.57 -5.74 6.30
C ALA A 315 -14.31 -4.85 6.30
N GLY A 316 -13.37 -5.20 7.16
CA GLY A 316 -12.10 -4.49 7.33
C GLY A 316 -12.12 -3.47 8.47
N PHE A 317 -11.36 -3.76 9.53
CA PHE A 317 -11.06 -2.82 10.61
C PHE A 317 -9.61 -3.03 11.04
N ASN A 318 -8.70 -2.20 10.51
CA ASN A 318 -7.28 -2.48 10.47
C ASN A 318 -6.46 -1.34 11.08
N ASP A 319 -5.30 -1.69 11.63
CA ASP A 319 -4.25 -0.73 11.93
C ASP A 319 -2.89 -1.40 11.77
N VAL A 320 -1.99 -0.77 11.02
CA VAL A 320 -0.67 -1.30 10.71
C VAL A 320 0.38 -0.21 10.86
N GLY A 321 1.56 -0.54 11.38
CA GLY A 321 2.56 0.49 11.61
C GLY A 321 3.90 -0.03 12.12
N ILE A 322 4.78 0.92 12.36
CA ILE A 322 6.11 0.74 12.96
C ILE A 322 6.06 1.33 14.35
N LEU A 323 6.24 0.49 15.35
CA LEU A 323 6.36 0.86 16.75
C LEU A 323 7.84 0.93 17.10
N THR A 324 8.33 2.08 17.55
CA THR A 324 9.75 2.31 17.90
C THR A 324 9.89 2.59 19.37
N ALA A 325 10.71 1.80 20.05
CA ALA A 325 11.03 1.92 21.47
C ALA A 325 12.01 3.09 21.75
N PRO A 326 12.12 3.55 23.01
CA PRO A 326 13.06 4.61 23.39
C PRO A 326 14.52 4.28 23.10
N ASP A 327 14.91 3.00 23.14
CA ASP A 327 16.27 2.51 22.82
C ASP A 327 16.54 2.40 21.30
N GLY A 328 15.55 2.74 20.45
CA GLY A 328 15.65 2.73 19.00
C GLY A 328 15.22 1.42 18.34
N ARG A 329 15.07 0.31 19.08
CA ARG A 329 14.54 -0.94 18.53
C ARG A 329 13.14 -0.75 17.99
N ALA A 330 12.82 -1.41 16.88
CA ALA A 330 11.57 -1.21 16.19
C ALA A 330 10.85 -2.52 15.85
N TYR A 331 9.53 -2.44 15.85
CA TYR A 331 8.63 -3.56 15.56
C TYR A 331 7.64 -3.16 14.48
N ALA A 332 7.56 -3.95 13.42
CA ALA A 332 6.47 -3.84 12.45
C ALA A 332 5.26 -4.60 12.99
N VAL A 333 4.13 -3.92 13.12
CA VAL A 333 2.89 -4.47 13.67
C VAL A 333 1.79 -4.34 12.63
N ALA A 334 1.10 -5.43 12.32
CA ALA A 334 -0.06 -5.45 11.45
C ALA A 334 -1.21 -6.19 12.13
N VAL A 335 -2.30 -5.48 12.44
CA VAL A 335 -3.55 -6.07 12.95
C VAL A 335 -4.64 -5.86 11.92
N MET A 336 -5.04 -6.95 11.28
CA MET A 336 -6.03 -6.99 10.22
C MET A 336 -7.27 -7.74 10.70
N ILE A 337 -8.38 -7.03 10.90
CA ILE A 337 -9.68 -7.63 11.16
C ILE A 337 -10.44 -7.61 9.84
N GLY A 338 -10.41 -8.72 9.12
CA GLY A 338 -10.99 -8.84 7.78
C GLY A 338 -12.52 -8.84 7.81
N GLU A 339 -13.09 -9.48 8.83
CA GLU A 339 -14.53 -9.47 9.09
C GLU A 339 -14.83 -9.77 10.55
N THR A 340 -15.82 -9.07 11.11
CA THR A 340 -16.31 -9.35 12.47
C THR A 340 -17.66 -8.70 12.71
N SER A 341 -18.45 -9.31 13.64
CA SER A 341 -19.62 -8.69 14.25
C SER A 341 -19.34 -8.12 15.64
N ARG A 342 -18.09 -8.21 16.13
CA ARG A 342 -17.71 -7.66 17.42
C ARG A 342 -17.92 -6.15 17.47
N PRO A 343 -18.31 -5.57 18.61
CA PRO A 343 -18.38 -4.12 18.82
C PRO A 343 -17.05 -3.43 18.52
N THR A 344 -17.10 -2.16 18.17
CA THR A 344 -15.90 -1.36 17.88
C THR A 344 -14.90 -1.35 19.04
N GLN A 345 -15.39 -1.32 20.28
CA GLN A 345 -14.55 -1.35 21.49
C GLN A 345 -13.71 -2.63 21.57
N ASP A 346 -14.30 -3.81 21.26
CA ASP A 346 -13.58 -5.08 21.27
C ASP A 346 -12.48 -5.12 20.19
N ARG A 347 -12.80 -4.57 18.99
CA ARG A 347 -11.82 -4.45 17.89
C ARG A 347 -10.63 -3.57 18.30
N GLN A 348 -10.91 -2.45 18.96
CA GLN A 348 -9.90 -1.54 19.49
C GLN A 348 -9.07 -2.21 20.59
N LYS A 349 -9.73 -2.94 21.49
CA LYS A 349 -9.07 -3.65 22.60
C LYS A 349 -8.10 -4.72 22.11
N LEU A 350 -8.47 -5.46 21.05
CA LEU A 350 -7.53 -6.39 20.41
C LEU A 350 -6.24 -5.69 19.98
N MET A 351 -6.34 -4.56 19.27
CA MET A 351 -5.19 -3.80 18.79
C MET A 351 -4.34 -3.26 19.94
N GLN A 352 -4.99 -2.73 20.98
CA GLN A 352 -4.34 -2.26 22.20
C GLN A 352 -3.58 -3.37 22.90
N ASN A 353 -4.19 -4.54 23.02
CA ASN A 353 -3.57 -5.70 23.67
C ASN A 353 -2.34 -6.18 22.87
N VAL A 354 -2.39 -6.18 21.52
CA VAL A 354 -1.22 -6.53 20.69
C VAL A 354 -0.05 -5.61 21.01
N VAL A 355 -0.25 -4.30 21.06
CA VAL A 355 0.82 -3.33 21.41
C VAL A 355 1.31 -3.58 22.83
N ALA A 356 0.40 -3.77 23.80
CA ALA A 356 0.76 -4.02 25.20
C ALA A 356 1.66 -5.27 25.35
N ARG A 357 1.42 -6.34 24.56
CA ARG A 357 2.26 -7.55 24.58
C ARG A 357 3.63 -7.32 23.95
N VAL A 358 3.71 -6.52 22.88
CA VAL A 358 5.00 -6.12 22.27
C VAL A 358 5.84 -5.31 23.25
N VAL A 359 5.23 -4.35 23.95
CA VAL A 359 5.89 -3.53 24.97
C VAL A 359 6.37 -4.38 26.14
N ALA A 360 5.50 -5.23 26.69
CA ALA A 360 5.86 -6.12 27.79
C ALA A 360 7.02 -7.07 27.44
N TYR A 361 7.03 -7.61 26.22
CA TYR A 361 8.16 -8.39 25.71
C TYR A 361 9.43 -7.55 25.66
N HIS A 362 9.36 -6.35 25.06
CA HIS A 362 10.50 -5.45 24.96
C HIS A 362 11.12 -5.14 26.31
N ASP A 363 10.28 -4.83 27.30
CA ASP A 363 10.71 -4.49 28.66
C ASP A 363 11.34 -5.70 29.38
N SER A 364 10.86 -6.92 29.11
CA SER A 364 11.43 -8.15 29.68
C SER A 364 12.85 -8.49 29.16
N GLU A 365 13.19 -8.00 27.97
CA GLU A 365 14.52 -8.17 27.37
C GLU A 365 15.57 -7.16 27.89
N ALA A 366 15.13 -6.04 28.47
CA ALA A 366 16.00 -4.96 28.91
C ALA A 366 16.99 -5.39 30.03
N PRO A 367 16.58 -6.14 31.08
CA PRO A 367 17.48 -6.59 32.14
C PRO A 367 18.53 -7.60 31.68
N GLN A 368 18.20 -8.46 30.70
CA GLN A 368 19.11 -9.50 30.23
C GLN A 368 20.28 -8.93 29.42
N ARG A 369 20.12 -7.76 28.81
CA ARG A 369 21.17 -7.08 28.02
C ARG A 369 22.14 -6.30 28.89
N LEU A 370 21.65 -5.68 30.00
CA LEU A 370 22.53 -5.01 30.98
C LEU A 370 23.47 -5.98 31.71
N MET A 371 23.19 -7.28 31.67
CA MET A 371 24.05 -8.33 32.21
C MET A 371 25.01 -8.93 31.17
N ALA A 372 24.85 -8.60 29.90
CA ALA A 372 25.64 -9.14 28.78
C ALA A 372 26.65 -8.14 28.21
N GLU A 373 26.61 -6.88 28.63
CA GLU A 373 27.58 -5.81 28.41
C GLU A 373 28.55 -5.70 29.62
#